data_179ef5375dc4de606d941b66e532fcc1
#
_entry.id   179ef5375dc4de606d941b66e532fcc1
#
_cell.length_a   1.000
_cell.length_b   1.000
_cell.length_c   1.000
_cell.angle_alpha   90.00
_cell.angle_beta   90.00
_cell.angle_gamma   90.00
#
_symmetry.space_group_name_H-M   'P 1'
#
loop_
_entity.id
_entity.type
_entity.pdbx_description
1 polymer ?
#
loop_
_entity_poly.entity_id
_entity_poly.type
_entity_poly.pdbx_seq_one_letter_code
_entity_poly.pdbx_strand_id
1 'polypeptide(L)'
;MLMHQGIGRDTFNEMPDTKAVHALYECGGSVTWARKIAAARPFVDHDALFRLADNELFALSEESLDEVLIAYPPLGKRPGSARSHAEQCAIRDETPGMMAALRAAAHRYEHHFGHRFVMHMCGQDGASVLRAISDRMHHDVDTERKVTRNELAKINRTRLERMLGPEGGYDNW
;
A
#
# COMPACT_ATOMS: atom_id res chain seq x y z
N MET A 1 16.71 -5.28 19.61
CA MET A 1 15.99 -5.23 18.33
C MET A 1 14.50 -5.32 18.65
N LEU A 2 13.84 -4.18 18.77
CA LEU A 2 12.40 -4.14 19.06
C LEU A 2 11.68 -4.59 17.79
N MET A 3 11.26 -5.85 17.75
CA MET A 3 10.25 -6.28 16.81
C MET A 3 9.02 -5.38 17.03
N HIS A 4 8.57 -4.68 15.99
CA HIS A 4 7.31 -3.99 16.04
C HIS A 4 6.21 -5.06 16.12
N GLN A 5 5.84 -5.40 17.34
CA GLN A 5 4.65 -6.22 17.58
C GLN A 5 3.46 -5.43 17.05
N GLY A 6 2.63 -6.04 16.21
CA GLY A 6 1.38 -5.43 15.81
C GLY A 6 0.52 -5.12 17.03
N ILE A 7 -0.37 -4.14 16.89
CA ILE A 7 -1.22 -3.69 18.00
C ILE A 7 -2.26 -4.73 18.44
N GLY A 8 -2.52 -5.75 17.61
CA GLY A 8 -3.56 -6.74 17.83
C GLY A 8 -4.96 -6.27 17.42
N ARG A 9 -5.81 -7.23 17.03
CA ARG A 9 -7.19 -6.95 16.62
C ARG A 9 -8.02 -6.36 17.77
N ASP A 10 -7.92 -6.93 18.96
CA ASP A 10 -8.73 -6.50 20.10
C ASP A 10 -8.38 -5.08 20.53
N THR A 11 -7.10 -4.77 20.60
CA THR A 11 -6.63 -3.38 20.84
C THR A 11 -7.13 -2.43 19.74
N PHE A 12 -7.10 -2.86 18.47
CA PHE A 12 -7.64 -2.07 17.37
C PHE A 12 -9.14 -1.84 17.49
N ASN A 13 -9.90 -2.87 17.89
CA ASN A 13 -11.34 -2.77 18.10
C ASN A 13 -11.72 -1.79 19.22
N GLU A 14 -10.91 -1.74 20.29
CA GLU A 14 -11.17 -0.94 21.48
C GLU A 14 -10.61 0.48 21.45
N MET A 15 -9.69 0.78 20.50
CA MET A 15 -9.06 2.10 20.46
C MET A 15 -10.04 3.21 20.08
N PRO A 16 -9.82 4.45 20.55
CA PRO A 16 -10.61 5.60 20.16
C PRO A 16 -10.70 5.78 18.65
N ASP A 17 -11.85 6.21 18.12
CA ASP A 17 -12.10 6.36 16.67
C ASP A 17 -11.03 7.18 15.96
N THR A 18 -10.59 8.29 16.56
CA THR A 18 -9.55 9.15 15.99
C THR A 18 -8.23 8.42 15.79
N LYS A 19 -7.86 7.57 16.76
CA LYS A 19 -6.65 6.74 16.67
C LYS A 19 -6.80 5.63 15.64
N ALA A 20 -7.95 4.98 15.57
CA ALA A 20 -8.24 3.95 14.57
C ALA A 20 -8.20 4.53 13.14
N VAL A 21 -8.83 5.68 12.92
CA VAL A 21 -8.78 6.39 11.63
C VAL A 21 -7.36 6.77 11.26
N HIS A 22 -6.57 7.29 12.20
CA HIS A 22 -5.17 7.64 11.95
C HIS A 22 -4.33 6.40 11.57
N ALA A 23 -4.45 5.30 12.32
CA ALA A 23 -3.73 4.07 12.03
C ALA A 23 -4.07 3.49 10.65
N LEU A 24 -5.35 3.52 10.27
CA LEU A 24 -5.81 3.09 8.95
C LEU A 24 -5.36 4.04 7.84
N TYR A 25 -5.40 5.35 8.08
CA TYR A 25 -4.88 6.34 7.13
C TYR A 25 -3.40 6.11 6.81
N GLU A 26 -2.60 5.80 7.81
CA GLU A 26 -1.19 5.43 7.63
C GLU A 26 -1.01 4.17 6.76
N CYS A 27 -2.02 3.30 6.70
CA CYS A 27 -2.00 2.12 5.82
C CYS A 27 -2.45 2.43 4.39
N GLY A 28 -3.57 3.13 4.21
CA GLY A 28 -4.25 3.27 2.93
C GLY A 28 -4.17 4.65 2.28
N GLY A 29 -3.74 5.68 3.00
CA GLY A 29 -3.58 7.04 2.47
C GLY A 29 -4.88 7.77 2.13
N SER A 30 -6.05 7.22 2.47
CA SER A 30 -7.36 7.82 2.23
C SER A 30 -8.14 7.98 3.54
N VAL A 31 -8.54 9.20 3.85
CA VAL A 31 -9.38 9.49 5.02
C VAL A 31 -10.76 8.86 4.89
N THR A 32 -11.35 8.90 3.71
CA THR A 32 -12.66 8.29 3.42
C THR A 32 -12.64 6.80 3.67
N TRP A 33 -11.64 6.10 3.13
CA TRP A 33 -11.42 4.67 3.34
C TRP A 33 -11.21 4.35 4.82
N ALA A 34 -10.33 5.11 5.50
CA ALA A 34 -10.01 4.90 6.90
C ALA A 34 -11.24 5.07 7.82
N ARG A 35 -12.05 6.10 7.58
CA ARG A 35 -13.28 6.36 8.37
C ARG A 35 -14.31 5.25 8.23
N LYS A 36 -14.52 4.75 7.03
CA LYS A 36 -15.49 3.67 6.78
C LYS A 36 -15.09 2.38 7.48
N ILE A 37 -13.81 2.01 7.45
CA ILE A 37 -13.31 0.82 8.13
C ILE A 37 -13.37 1.01 9.65
N ALA A 38 -12.94 2.15 10.17
CA ALA A 38 -12.99 2.43 11.61
C ALA A 38 -14.41 2.37 12.16
N ALA A 39 -15.40 2.87 11.42
CA ALA A 39 -16.81 2.86 11.80
C ALA A 39 -17.44 1.44 11.82
N ALA A 40 -16.85 0.48 11.13
CA ALA A 40 -17.34 -0.91 11.08
C ALA A 40 -16.83 -1.79 12.24
N ARG A 41 -16.00 -1.25 13.13
CA ARG A 41 -15.55 -1.98 14.33
C ARG A 41 -16.72 -2.30 15.27
N PRO A 42 -16.65 -3.37 16.04
CA PRO A 42 -15.55 -4.34 16.16
C PRO A 42 -15.54 -5.40 15.05
N PHE A 43 -14.35 -5.81 14.64
CA PHE A 43 -14.17 -6.92 13.70
C PHE A 43 -14.02 -8.26 14.44
N VAL A 44 -14.69 -9.28 13.94
CA VAL A 44 -14.68 -10.63 14.54
C VAL A 44 -13.36 -11.37 14.27
N ASP A 45 -12.74 -11.11 13.12
CA ASP A 45 -11.47 -11.69 12.69
C ASP A 45 -10.74 -10.73 11.75
N HIS A 46 -9.50 -11.06 11.39
CA HIS A 46 -8.70 -10.27 10.43
C HIS A 46 -9.32 -10.29 9.03
N ASP A 47 -9.91 -11.41 8.65
CA ASP A 47 -10.47 -11.60 7.31
C ASP A 47 -11.67 -10.66 7.06
N ALA A 48 -12.52 -10.45 8.07
CA ALA A 48 -13.62 -9.50 8.00
C ALA A 48 -13.12 -8.07 7.77
N LEU A 49 -12.05 -7.66 8.47
CA LEU A 49 -11.43 -6.36 8.27
C LEU A 49 -10.83 -6.23 6.86
N PHE A 50 -10.09 -7.24 6.42
CA PHE A 50 -9.43 -7.23 5.11
C PHE A 50 -10.42 -7.19 3.95
N ARG A 51 -11.50 -7.97 4.02
CA ARG A 51 -12.56 -7.92 3.00
C ARG A 51 -13.21 -6.55 2.91
N LEU A 52 -13.49 -5.93 4.05
CA LEU A 52 -14.05 -4.57 4.06
C LEU A 52 -13.05 -3.56 3.50
N ALA A 53 -11.77 -3.67 3.86
CA ALA A 53 -10.71 -2.81 3.36
C ALA A 53 -10.60 -2.87 1.83
N ASP A 54 -10.65 -4.06 1.25
CA ASP A 54 -10.65 -4.25 -0.21
C ASP A 54 -11.92 -3.64 -0.83
N ASN A 55 -13.10 -3.96 -0.31
CA ASN A 55 -14.36 -3.44 -0.84
C ASN A 55 -14.40 -1.92 -0.84
N GLU A 56 -13.99 -1.28 0.26
CA GLU A 56 -13.97 0.18 0.36
C GLU A 56 -12.92 0.82 -0.54
N LEU A 57 -11.78 0.16 -0.78
CA LEU A 57 -10.78 0.63 -1.73
C LEU A 57 -11.33 0.61 -3.17
N PHE A 58 -11.98 -0.49 -3.57
CA PHE A 58 -12.58 -0.60 -4.90
C PHE A 58 -13.79 0.34 -5.09
N ALA A 59 -14.45 0.73 -4.00
CA ALA A 59 -15.56 1.67 -4.00
C ALA A 59 -15.15 3.15 -3.92
N LEU A 60 -13.86 3.47 -3.77
CA LEU A 60 -13.39 4.85 -3.77
C LEU A 60 -13.72 5.53 -5.11
N SER A 61 -14.17 6.79 -5.04
CA SER A 61 -14.30 7.63 -6.23
C SER A 61 -12.94 7.83 -6.92
N GLU A 62 -12.97 8.21 -8.20
CA GLU A 62 -11.75 8.49 -8.95
C GLU A 62 -10.96 9.66 -8.32
N GLU A 63 -11.67 10.68 -7.82
CA GLU A 63 -11.02 11.80 -7.12
C GLU A 63 -10.31 11.34 -5.83
N SER A 64 -10.98 10.50 -5.03
CA SER A 64 -10.35 9.96 -3.80
C SER A 64 -9.17 9.05 -4.10
N LEU A 65 -9.22 8.30 -5.20
CA LEU A 65 -8.09 7.52 -5.68
C LEU A 65 -6.94 8.42 -6.13
N ASP A 66 -7.23 9.49 -6.86
CA ASP A 66 -6.22 10.46 -7.31
C ASP A 66 -5.49 11.12 -6.14
N GLU A 67 -6.21 11.46 -5.06
CA GLU A 67 -5.59 11.97 -3.83
C GLU A 67 -4.55 10.99 -3.26
N VAL A 68 -4.87 9.69 -3.21
CA VAL A 68 -3.95 8.65 -2.78
C VAL A 68 -2.73 8.57 -3.69
N LEU A 69 -2.96 8.60 -5.01
CA LEU A 69 -1.89 8.44 -6.02
C LEU A 69 -0.97 9.65 -6.09
N ILE A 70 -1.48 10.87 -5.88
CA ILE A 70 -0.66 12.10 -5.80
C ILE A 70 0.26 12.06 -4.58
N ALA A 71 -0.25 11.58 -3.44
CA ALA A 71 0.52 11.48 -2.21
C ALA A 71 1.47 10.26 -2.19
N TYR A 72 1.32 9.31 -3.11
CA TYR A 72 2.14 8.11 -3.16
C TYR A 72 3.61 8.45 -3.46
N PRO A 73 4.58 7.86 -2.73
CA PRO A 73 5.99 8.20 -2.93
C PRO A 73 6.48 7.75 -4.31
N PRO A 74 7.29 8.56 -4.99
CA PRO A 74 7.86 8.21 -6.28
C PRO A 74 8.85 7.05 -6.15
N LEU A 75 8.87 6.19 -7.17
CA LEU A 75 9.78 5.05 -7.23
C LEU A 75 11.26 5.50 -7.21
N GLY A 76 12.06 4.85 -6.37
CA GLY A 76 13.51 5.07 -6.30
C GLY A 76 13.94 6.35 -5.60
N LYS A 77 13.04 7.14 -5.03
CA LYS A 77 13.41 8.18 -4.05
C LYS A 77 13.64 7.56 -2.68
N ARG A 78 14.52 8.19 -1.89
CA ARG A 78 14.69 7.81 -0.49
C ARG A 78 13.34 7.87 0.20
N PRO A 79 12.87 6.75 0.77
CA PRO A 79 11.61 6.74 1.49
C PRO A 79 11.68 7.67 2.70
N GLY A 80 10.67 8.51 2.87
CA GLY A 80 10.55 9.39 4.04
C GLY A 80 10.12 8.68 5.31
N SER A 81 9.81 7.39 5.24
CA SER A 81 9.37 6.59 6.39
C SER A 81 10.03 5.21 6.40
N ALA A 82 10.18 4.62 7.60
CA ALA A 82 10.68 3.25 7.77
C ALA A 82 9.83 2.22 7.03
N ARG A 83 8.53 2.47 6.88
CA ARG A 83 7.58 1.63 6.15
C ARG A 83 7.88 1.58 4.65
N SER A 84 8.00 2.74 4.01
CA SER A 84 8.38 2.84 2.59
C SER A 84 9.76 2.25 2.34
N HIS A 85 10.64 2.34 3.34
CA HIS A 85 11.95 1.72 3.33
C HIS A 85 11.87 0.19 3.25
N ALA A 86 11.03 -0.43 4.08
CA ALA A 86 10.84 -1.88 4.09
C ALA A 86 10.16 -2.39 2.81
N GLU A 87 9.23 -1.62 2.25
CA GLU A 87 8.51 -1.98 1.02
C GLU A 87 9.39 -1.91 -0.24
N GLN A 88 10.41 -1.06 -0.24
CA GLN A 88 11.33 -0.88 -1.38
C GLN A 88 12.71 -1.50 -1.16
N CYS A 89 12.89 -2.31 -0.11
CA CYS A 89 14.23 -2.81 0.28
C CYS A 89 14.91 -3.62 -0.83
N ALA A 90 14.19 -4.46 -1.56
CA ALA A 90 14.75 -5.28 -2.65
C ALA A 90 15.27 -4.43 -3.82
N ILE A 91 14.65 -3.29 -4.09
CA ILE A 91 15.06 -2.37 -5.15
C ILE A 91 16.24 -1.51 -4.72
N ARG A 92 16.40 -1.23 -3.43
CA ARG A 92 17.46 -0.36 -2.91
C ARG A 92 18.86 -0.93 -3.00
N ASP A 93 18.96 -2.24 -3.03
CA ASP A 93 20.25 -2.95 -3.19
C ASP A 93 20.66 -3.10 -4.67
N GLU A 94 19.85 -2.53 -5.58
CA GLU A 94 20.14 -2.54 -7.01
C GLU A 94 21.30 -1.60 -7.38
N THR A 95 21.92 -1.89 -8.52
CA THR A 95 23.00 -1.05 -9.05
C THR A 95 22.53 0.37 -9.34
N PRO A 96 23.44 1.38 -9.32
CA PRO A 96 23.10 2.74 -9.71
C PRO A 96 22.49 2.85 -11.12
N GLY A 97 22.93 2.02 -12.07
CA GLY A 97 22.37 1.94 -13.42
C GLY A 97 20.94 1.44 -13.44
N MET A 98 20.62 0.39 -12.68
CA MET A 98 19.25 -0.12 -12.54
C MET A 98 18.36 0.91 -11.85
N MET A 99 18.82 1.58 -10.81
CA MET A 99 18.06 2.64 -10.14
C MET A 99 17.77 3.82 -11.07
N ALA A 100 18.71 4.21 -11.93
CA ALA A 100 18.49 5.24 -12.93
C ALA A 100 17.45 4.80 -13.98
N ALA A 101 17.51 3.55 -14.44
CA ALA A 101 16.53 2.97 -15.36
C ALA A 101 15.13 2.92 -14.77
N LEU A 102 14.99 2.51 -13.51
CA LEU A 102 13.71 2.47 -12.79
C LEU A 102 13.10 3.87 -12.65
N ARG A 103 13.90 4.87 -12.25
CA ARG A 103 13.42 6.26 -12.15
C ARG A 103 12.98 6.81 -13.51
N ALA A 104 13.74 6.55 -14.55
CA ALA A 104 13.39 6.99 -15.91
C ALA A 104 12.11 6.32 -16.41
N ALA A 105 11.94 5.02 -16.16
CA ALA A 105 10.75 4.29 -16.54
C ALA A 105 9.52 4.79 -15.77
N ALA A 106 9.63 4.98 -14.46
CA ALA A 106 8.56 5.52 -13.63
C ALA A 106 8.17 6.95 -14.08
N HIS A 107 9.12 7.78 -14.43
CA HIS A 107 8.84 9.12 -14.94
C HIS A 107 8.06 9.10 -16.26
N ARG A 108 8.44 8.21 -17.21
CA ARG A 108 7.66 8.02 -18.44
C ARG A 108 6.24 7.53 -18.18
N TYR A 109 6.07 6.59 -17.24
CA TYR A 109 4.76 6.09 -16.82
C TYR A 109 3.89 7.22 -16.22
N GLU A 110 4.44 7.99 -15.30
CA GLU A 110 3.75 9.12 -14.67
C GLU A 110 3.33 10.19 -15.69
N HIS A 111 4.18 10.46 -16.66
CA HIS A 111 3.86 11.38 -17.74
C HIS A 111 2.74 10.85 -18.66
N HIS A 112 2.70 9.53 -18.90
CA HIS A 112 1.71 8.89 -19.77
C HIS A 112 0.32 8.78 -19.10
N PHE A 113 0.28 8.36 -17.84
CA PHE A 113 -0.98 8.09 -17.12
C PHE A 113 -1.42 9.24 -16.19
N GLY A 114 -0.56 10.19 -15.90
CA GLY A 114 -0.85 11.34 -15.04
C GLY A 114 -0.85 11.04 -13.54
N HIS A 115 -0.40 9.86 -13.11
CA HIS A 115 -0.31 9.47 -11.70
C HIS A 115 0.92 8.62 -11.42
N ARG A 116 1.24 8.42 -10.14
CA ARG A 116 2.38 7.61 -9.70
C ARG A 116 2.24 6.15 -10.11
N PHE A 117 3.38 5.54 -10.43
CA PHE A 117 3.46 4.09 -10.59
C PHE A 117 3.33 3.42 -9.22
N VAL A 118 2.36 2.52 -9.09
CA VAL A 118 2.09 1.76 -7.88
C VAL A 118 2.21 0.27 -8.17
N MET A 119 3.02 -0.42 -7.38
CA MET A 119 3.19 -1.86 -7.44
C MET A 119 3.55 -2.41 -6.05
N HIS A 120 2.98 -3.55 -5.70
CA HIS A 120 3.40 -4.31 -4.52
C HIS A 120 4.76 -4.95 -4.81
N MET A 121 5.82 -4.42 -4.20
CA MET A 121 7.21 -4.75 -4.55
C MET A 121 7.85 -5.81 -3.66
N CYS A 122 7.10 -6.40 -2.71
CA CYS A 122 7.61 -7.42 -1.83
C CYS A 122 8.13 -8.63 -2.63
N GLY A 123 9.41 -8.96 -2.47
CA GLY A 123 10.05 -10.06 -3.20
C GLY A 123 10.34 -9.81 -4.69
N GLN A 124 10.16 -8.57 -5.17
CA GLN A 124 10.46 -8.20 -6.57
C GLN A 124 11.84 -7.56 -6.67
N ASP A 125 12.63 -7.96 -7.67
CA ASP A 125 13.88 -7.29 -8.03
C ASP A 125 13.65 -6.13 -9.00
N GLY A 126 14.69 -5.32 -9.24
CA GLY A 126 14.60 -4.17 -10.14
C GLY A 126 14.23 -4.53 -11.57
N ALA A 127 14.73 -5.66 -12.08
CA ALA A 127 14.43 -6.14 -13.42
C ALA A 127 12.94 -6.51 -13.58
N SER A 128 12.35 -7.15 -12.56
CA SER A 128 10.93 -7.49 -12.53
C SER A 128 10.05 -6.24 -12.49
N VAL A 129 10.42 -5.25 -11.68
CA VAL A 129 9.68 -3.96 -11.61
C VAL A 129 9.78 -3.21 -12.93
N LEU A 130 10.98 -3.15 -13.55
CA LEU A 130 11.18 -2.49 -14.85
C LEU A 130 10.32 -3.11 -15.94
N ARG A 131 10.23 -4.45 -15.95
CA ARG A 131 9.37 -5.22 -16.88
C ARG A 131 7.90 -4.91 -16.65
N ALA A 132 7.46 -4.88 -15.39
CA ALA A 132 6.08 -4.54 -15.04
C ALA A 132 5.71 -3.12 -15.52
N ILE A 133 6.59 -2.14 -15.35
CA ILE A 133 6.36 -0.79 -15.88
C ILE A 133 6.18 -0.84 -17.41
N SER A 134 7.08 -1.53 -18.11
CA SER A 134 7.03 -1.67 -19.57
C SER A 134 5.71 -2.31 -20.04
N ASP A 135 5.29 -3.40 -19.41
CA ASP A 135 4.06 -4.10 -19.76
C ASP A 135 2.83 -3.22 -19.52
N ARG A 136 2.79 -2.51 -18.39
CA ARG A 136 1.67 -1.65 -18.01
C ARG A 136 1.54 -0.39 -18.87
N MET A 137 2.62 0.06 -19.49
CA MET A 137 2.59 1.17 -20.46
C MET A 137 1.71 0.87 -21.69
N HIS A 138 1.39 -0.40 -21.96
CA HIS A 138 0.53 -0.82 -23.07
C HIS A 138 -0.96 -0.88 -22.69
N HIS A 139 -1.31 -0.70 -21.42
CA HIS A 139 -2.71 -0.68 -20.99
C HIS A 139 -3.41 0.61 -21.43
N ASP A 140 -4.70 0.52 -21.68
CA ASP A 140 -5.55 1.70 -21.69
C ASP A 140 -5.73 2.26 -20.26
N VAL A 141 -6.22 3.49 -20.16
CA VAL A 141 -6.35 4.19 -18.87
C VAL A 141 -7.25 3.43 -17.89
N ASP A 142 -8.38 2.89 -18.37
CA ASP A 142 -9.33 2.19 -17.50
C ASP A 142 -8.74 0.88 -16.95
N THR A 143 -8.05 0.13 -17.80
CA THR A 143 -7.35 -1.09 -17.41
C THR A 143 -6.26 -0.76 -16.39
N GLU A 144 -5.46 0.27 -16.65
CA GLU A 144 -4.37 0.64 -15.76
C GLU A 144 -4.88 1.12 -14.39
N ARG A 145 -5.98 1.84 -14.33
CA ARG A 145 -6.59 2.23 -13.04
C ARG A 145 -7.09 1.02 -12.24
N LYS A 146 -7.63 0.00 -12.89
CA LYS A 146 -8.00 -1.27 -12.23
C LYS A 146 -6.78 -2.00 -11.69
N VAL A 147 -5.72 -2.09 -12.48
CA VAL A 147 -4.44 -2.69 -12.04
C VAL A 147 -3.86 -1.93 -10.85
N THR A 148 -3.87 -0.61 -10.90
CA THR A 148 -3.39 0.24 -9.79
C THR A 148 -4.19 0.00 -8.51
N ARG A 149 -5.53 -0.10 -8.57
CA ARG A 149 -6.36 -0.45 -7.42
C ARG A 149 -6.01 -1.83 -6.86
N ASN A 150 -5.79 -2.83 -7.71
CA ASN A 150 -5.38 -4.17 -7.29
C ASN A 150 -4.02 -4.14 -6.58
N GLU A 151 -3.06 -3.39 -7.09
CA GLU A 151 -1.75 -3.23 -6.45
C GLU A 151 -1.86 -2.50 -5.09
N LEU A 152 -2.68 -1.45 -5.00
CA LEU A 152 -2.97 -0.78 -3.73
C LEU A 152 -3.63 -1.73 -2.72
N ALA A 153 -4.54 -2.59 -3.15
CA ALA A 153 -5.16 -3.59 -2.27
C ALA A 153 -4.11 -4.52 -1.65
N LYS A 154 -3.17 -5.01 -2.45
CA LYS A 154 -2.05 -5.85 -1.97
C LYS A 154 -1.16 -5.10 -0.97
N ILE A 155 -0.83 -3.85 -1.25
CA ILE A 155 -0.02 -2.99 -0.39
C ILE A 155 -0.74 -2.72 0.93
N ASN A 156 -2.01 -2.33 0.87
CA ASN A 156 -2.82 -2.06 2.05
C ASN A 156 -2.98 -3.31 2.91
N ARG A 157 -3.17 -4.48 2.29
CA ARG A 157 -3.22 -5.77 2.97
C ARG A 157 -1.95 -6.03 3.78
N THR A 158 -0.79 -5.89 3.16
CA THR A 158 0.50 -6.07 3.83
C THR A 158 0.68 -5.09 4.99
N ARG A 159 0.27 -3.84 4.81
CA ARG A 159 0.36 -2.80 5.86
C ARG A 159 -0.61 -3.07 7.01
N LEU A 160 -1.82 -3.52 6.73
CA LEU A 160 -2.81 -3.91 7.74
C LEU A 160 -2.35 -5.15 8.53
N GLU A 161 -1.79 -6.15 7.87
CA GLU A 161 -1.19 -7.32 8.52
C GLU A 161 -0.07 -6.94 9.48
N ARG A 162 0.81 -6.02 9.08
CA ARG A 162 1.87 -5.49 9.95
C ARG A 162 1.32 -4.68 11.13
N MET A 163 0.27 -3.88 10.89
CA MET A 163 -0.37 -3.09 11.94
C MET A 163 -1.02 -3.98 13.00
N LEU A 164 -1.73 -5.01 12.58
CA LEU A 164 -2.45 -5.90 13.49
C LEU A 164 -1.57 -6.96 14.14
N GLY A 165 -0.55 -7.45 13.43
CA GLY A 165 0.20 -8.64 13.81
C GLY A 165 -0.56 -9.93 13.50
N PRO A 166 -0.05 -11.10 13.92
CA PRO A 166 -0.70 -12.39 13.67
C PRO A 166 -2.04 -12.50 14.39
N GLU A 167 -2.99 -13.19 13.77
CA GLU A 167 -4.28 -13.50 14.40
C GLU A 167 -4.06 -14.42 15.61
N GLY A 168 -4.61 -14.04 16.77
CA GLY A 168 -4.39 -14.73 18.04
C GLY A 168 -3.18 -14.26 18.84
N GLY A 169 -2.45 -13.25 18.33
CA GLY A 169 -1.28 -12.67 19.00
C GLY A 169 -0.01 -13.51 18.90
N TYR A 170 1.08 -13.03 19.52
CA TYR A 170 2.37 -13.71 19.51
C TYR A 170 2.51 -14.81 20.56
N ASP A 171 1.54 -14.94 21.46
CA ASP A 171 1.60 -15.90 22.59
C ASP A 171 1.38 -17.36 22.16
N ASN A 172 1.09 -17.61 20.89
CA ASN A 172 0.81 -18.94 20.34
C ASN A 172 1.94 -19.48 19.43
N TRP A 173 3.18 -18.94 19.55
CA TRP A 173 4.35 -19.42 18.79
C TRP A 173 5.43 -20.00 19.68
#